data_0d8c8c9a8034aa36c24829ac9990cc44
#
_entry.id   0d8c8c9a8034aa36c24829ac9990cc44
#
_cell.length_a   1.000
_cell.length_b   1.000
_cell.length_c   1.000
_cell.angle_alpha   90.00
_cell.angle_beta   90.00
_cell.angle_gamma   90.00
#
_symmetry.space_group_name_H-M   'P 1'
#
loop_
_entity.id
_entity.type
_entity.pdbx_description
1 polymer ?
#
loop_
_entity_poly.entity_id
_entity_poly.type
_entity_poly.pdbx_seq_one_letter_code
_entity_poly.pdbx_strand_id
1 'polypeptide(L)'
;MHKAAYAQSSNTNTGFGETTNLALPNGKSIPIKYIINTGKLLGVVLDKSRATLIATLSSTSADNGNLTIQIPRDVVDNKKEGNADAPFRVHVDGKDATFTETANNKTTRTLSIQFNKDAKVIDIIGSTSTVQ
;
A
#
# COMPACT_ATOMS: atom_id res chain seq x y z
N MET A 1 -21.43 -7.65 -13.24
CA MET A 1 -20.42 -7.83 -13.07
C MET A 1 -19.72 -7.44 -12.77
N HIS A 2 -20.20 -7.35 -12.53
CA HIS A 2 -19.22 -7.39 -12.30
C HIS A 2 -18.83 -6.99 -11.96
N LYS A 3 -19.70 -7.23 -11.54
CA LYS A 3 -18.93 -7.31 -11.31
C LYS A 3 -18.15 -7.28 -11.00
N ALA A 4 -19.32 -7.45 -10.77
CA ALA A 4 -18.34 -7.67 -10.42
C ALA A 4 -17.60 -7.77 -10.33
N ALA A 5 -18.01 -7.87 -10.14
CA ALA A 5 -17.00 -8.12 -9.95
C ALA A 5 -16.30 -8.33 -10.03
N TYR A 6 -16.55 -8.50 -9.78
CA TYR A 6 -15.50 -8.68 -9.78
C TYR A 6 -14.81 -8.94 -10.35
N ALA A 7 -15.25 -8.81 -10.77
CA ALA A 7 -14.37 -9.03 -11.14
C ALA A 7 -13.77 -9.15 -11.79
N GLN A 8 -13.67 -9.20 -12.09
CA GLN A 8 -12.88 -9.33 -12.59
C GLN A 8 -12.13 -9.42 -13.12
N SER A 9 -12.47 -9.52 -13.50
CA SER A 9 -11.61 -9.70 -13.97
C SER A 9 -10.90 -9.84 -14.54
N SER A 10 -11.13 -9.82 -14.81
CA SER A 10 -10.46 -10.15 -15.37
C SER A 10 -9.54 -10.22 -15.72
N ASN A 11 -9.61 -10.19 -15.72
CA ASN A 11 -8.79 -10.46 -16.01
C ASN A 11 -7.95 -10.40 -15.80
N THR A 12 -8.11 -10.30 -15.68
CA THR A 12 -7.34 -10.43 -15.24
C THR A 12 -6.79 -9.81 -14.53
N ASN A 13 -6.83 -9.55 -14.03
CA ASN A 13 -6.48 -9.14 -13.23
C ASN A 13 -6.49 -8.68 -12.52
N THR A 14 -6.60 -8.59 -12.79
CA THR A 14 -6.38 -8.48 -11.68
C THR A 14 -7.09 -7.96 -10.44
N GLY A 15 -7.61 -7.65 -9.88
CA GLY A 15 -8.27 -7.48 -8.65
C GLY A 15 -8.13 -6.14 -7.95
N PHE A 16 -7.42 -5.18 -8.50
CA PHE A 16 -7.31 -3.84 -7.95
C PHE A 16 -8.44 -2.99 -8.49
N GLY A 17 -9.56 -2.94 -7.74
CA GLY A 17 -10.73 -2.18 -8.15
C GLY A 17 -10.74 -0.74 -7.68
N GLU A 18 -9.83 -0.34 -6.78
CA GLU A 18 -9.85 0.97 -6.17
C GLU A 18 -8.52 1.67 -6.33
N THR A 19 -8.57 2.99 -6.33
CA THR A 19 -7.41 3.85 -6.52
C THR A 19 -7.54 5.04 -5.59
N THR A 20 -6.43 5.40 -4.95
CA THR A 20 -6.33 6.66 -4.22
C THR A 20 -5.19 7.48 -4.80
N ASN A 21 -5.31 8.80 -4.79
CA ASN A 21 -4.28 9.66 -5.35
C ASN A 21 -3.29 10.08 -4.27
N LEU A 22 -2.01 9.89 -4.58
CA LEU A 22 -0.92 10.34 -3.72
C LEU A 22 -0.39 11.66 -4.24
N ALA A 23 -0.46 12.70 -3.42
CA ALA A 23 0.10 14.00 -3.77
C ALA A 23 1.62 13.96 -3.63
N LEU A 24 2.33 14.48 -4.63
CA LEU A 24 3.78 14.53 -4.66
C LEU A 24 4.27 15.94 -4.30
N PRO A 25 5.52 16.07 -3.83
CA PRO A 25 6.05 17.39 -3.46
C PRO A 25 6.04 18.42 -4.59
N ASN A 26 6.08 17.96 -5.86
CA ASN A 26 6.09 18.86 -7.02
C ASN A 26 4.68 19.34 -7.44
N GLY A 27 3.65 19.04 -6.66
CA GLY A 27 2.28 19.41 -6.95
C GLY A 27 1.52 18.45 -7.86
N LYS A 28 2.18 17.44 -8.37
CA LYS A 28 1.53 16.39 -9.16
C LYS A 28 0.99 15.31 -8.23
N SER A 29 0.18 14.41 -8.77
CA SER A 29 -0.30 13.25 -8.04
C SER A 29 -0.17 12.01 -8.89
N ILE A 30 -0.06 10.86 -8.21
CA ILE A 30 -0.03 9.57 -8.87
C ILE A 30 -1.08 8.66 -8.25
N PRO A 31 -1.68 7.76 -9.05
CA PRO A 31 -2.67 6.82 -8.52
C PRO A 31 -1.98 5.67 -7.81
N ILE A 32 -2.50 5.31 -6.66
CA ILE A 32 -2.06 4.12 -5.89
C ILE A 32 -3.22 3.14 -5.90
N LYS A 33 -2.99 1.96 -6.45
CA LYS A 33 -4.02 0.93 -6.56
C LYS A 33 -4.06 0.09 -5.29
N TYR A 34 -5.26 -0.25 -4.85
CA TYR A 34 -5.41 -1.02 -3.62
C TYR A 34 -6.71 -1.80 -3.59
N ILE A 35 -6.78 -2.75 -2.67
CA ILE A 35 -7.99 -3.46 -2.28
C ILE A 35 -8.03 -3.49 -0.75
N ILE A 36 -9.17 -3.16 -0.17
CA ILE A 36 -9.38 -3.28 1.26
C ILE A 36 -10.67 -4.06 1.49
N ASN A 37 -10.63 -5.04 2.40
CA ASN A 37 -11.78 -5.92 2.59
C ASN A 37 -12.70 -5.50 3.73
N THR A 38 -12.23 -4.68 4.65
CA THR A 38 -13.08 -4.10 5.70
C THR A 38 -12.65 -2.66 5.95
N GLY A 39 -13.62 -1.82 6.31
CA GLY A 39 -13.33 -0.42 6.53
C GLY A 39 -13.04 0.32 5.22
N LYS A 40 -12.36 1.44 5.34
CA LYS A 40 -12.03 2.28 4.20
C LYS A 40 -10.61 2.79 4.32
N LEU A 41 -9.95 2.92 3.16
CA LEU A 41 -8.70 3.67 3.05
C LEU A 41 -9.07 5.13 2.82
N LEU A 42 -8.76 5.99 3.77
CA LEU A 42 -9.08 7.41 3.67
C LEU A 42 -8.11 8.17 2.79
N GLY A 43 -6.87 7.71 2.72
CA GLY A 43 -5.86 8.33 1.88
C GLY A 43 -4.49 7.80 2.20
N VAL A 44 -3.52 8.19 1.35
CA VAL A 44 -2.11 7.88 1.56
C VAL A 44 -1.31 9.17 1.47
N VAL A 45 -0.26 9.26 2.27
CA VAL A 45 0.66 10.39 2.32
C VAL A 45 2.07 9.84 2.26
N LEU A 46 2.95 10.54 1.54
CA LEU A 46 4.37 10.18 1.49
C LEU A 46 5.17 11.09 2.38
N ASP A 47 5.88 10.51 3.33
CA ASP A 47 6.94 11.19 4.07
C ASP A 47 8.25 10.86 3.37
N LYS A 48 8.65 11.73 2.44
CA LYS A 48 9.78 11.45 1.56
C LYS A 48 11.09 11.38 2.33
N SER A 49 11.26 12.24 3.33
CA SER A 49 12.51 12.27 4.11
C SER A 49 12.75 10.98 4.88
N ARG A 50 11.69 10.26 5.20
CA ARG A 50 11.76 8.99 5.93
C ARG A 50 11.49 7.79 5.05
N ALA A 51 11.28 8.00 3.74
CA ALA A 51 10.93 6.95 2.79
C ALA A 51 9.77 6.09 3.30
N THR A 52 8.72 6.75 3.81
CA THR A 52 7.59 6.08 4.46
C THR A 52 6.29 6.49 3.79
N LEU A 53 5.52 5.50 3.37
CA LEU A 53 4.17 5.70 2.87
C LEU A 53 3.19 5.47 4.01
N ILE A 54 2.35 6.46 4.29
CA ILE A 54 1.44 6.44 5.43
C ILE A 54 0.01 6.32 4.91
N ALA A 55 -0.66 5.23 5.28
CA ALA A 55 -2.04 4.99 4.90
C ALA A 55 -2.95 5.20 6.10
N THR A 56 -3.98 6.02 5.93
CA THR A 56 -4.95 6.32 7.00
C THR A 56 -6.22 5.53 6.73
N LEU A 57 -6.71 4.86 7.75
CA LEU A 57 -7.87 3.98 7.67
C LEU A 57 -9.02 4.49 8.49
N SER A 58 -10.23 4.16 8.04
CA SER A 58 -11.44 4.25 8.87
C SER A 58 -12.00 2.85 8.98
N SER A 59 -11.96 2.27 10.17
CA SER A 59 -12.47 0.93 10.39
C SER A 59 -13.77 1.02 11.17
N THR A 60 -14.85 0.63 10.52
CA THR A 60 -16.18 0.57 11.14
C THR A 60 -16.66 -0.87 11.28
N SER A 61 -15.84 -1.82 10.88
CA SER A 61 -16.15 -3.24 10.92
C SER A 61 -15.83 -3.83 12.29
N ALA A 62 -16.53 -4.88 12.66
CA ALA A 62 -16.21 -5.67 13.85
C ALA A 62 -15.08 -6.65 13.61
N ASP A 63 -14.60 -6.77 12.37
CA ASP A 63 -13.63 -7.79 11.97
C ASP A 63 -12.28 -7.18 11.66
N ASN A 64 -11.24 -7.99 11.82
CA ASN A 64 -9.92 -7.65 11.32
C ASN A 64 -9.95 -7.57 9.79
N GLY A 65 -9.02 -6.81 9.23
CA GLY A 65 -9.01 -6.58 7.81
C GLY A 65 -7.67 -6.84 7.16
N ASN A 66 -7.66 -6.62 5.84
CA ASN A 66 -6.48 -6.77 5.02
C ASN A 66 -6.47 -5.68 3.96
N LEU A 67 -5.32 -5.01 3.83
CA LEU A 67 -5.07 -4.03 2.79
C LEU A 67 -4.04 -4.60 1.84
N THR A 68 -4.41 -4.76 0.56
CA THR A 68 -3.47 -5.08 -0.49
C THR A 68 -3.20 -3.80 -1.27
N ILE A 69 -1.94 -3.37 -1.31
CA ILE A 69 -1.58 -2.09 -1.90
C ILE A 69 -0.40 -2.28 -2.85
N GLN A 70 -0.51 -1.69 -4.03
CA GLN A 70 0.54 -1.70 -5.04
C GLN A 70 1.34 -0.42 -4.93
N ILE A 71 2.62 -0.55 -4.62
CA ILE A 71 3.49 0.59 -4.32
C ILE A 71 4.45 0.78 -5.48
N PRO A 72 4.40 1.94 -6.18
CA PRO A 72 5.43 2.27 -7.16
C PRO A 72 6.79 2.38 -6.47
N ARG A 73 7.82 1.80 -7.07
CA ARG A 73 9.16 1.76 -6.45
C ARG A 73 9.78 3.13 -6.27
N ASP A 74 9.44 4.09 -7.13
CA ASP A 74 9.94 5.46 -6.98
C ASP A 74 9.25 6.20 -5.83
N VAL A 75 8.07 5.78 -5.42
CA VAL A 75 7.41 6.33 -4.24
C VAL A 75 8.13 5.89 -2.98
N VAL A 76 8.23 4.57 -2.78
CA VAL A 76 8.97 3.98 -1.66
C VAL A 76 9.53 2.64 -2.12
N ASP A 77 10.81 2.42 -1.85
CA ASP A 77 11.45 1.14 -2.09
C ASP A 77 12.33 0.79 -0.89
N ASN A 78 12.69 -0.47 -0.75
CA ASN A 78 13.60 -0.89 0.29
C ASN A 78 14.66 -1.81 -0.32
N LYS A 79 15.90 -1.40 -0.19
CA LYS A 79 17.05 -2.09 -0.76
C LYS A 79 18.09 -2.36 0.30
N LYS A 80 18.82 -3.43 0.12
CA LYS A 80 20.00 -3.74 0.92
C LYS A 80 21.25 -3.64 0.05
N GLU A 81 22.41 -3.93 0.60
CA GLU A 81 23.65 -3.87 -0.13
C GLU A 81 23.56 -4.63 -1.46
N GLY A 82 24.21 -4.12 -2.50
CA GLY A 82 24.18 -4.72 -3.82
C GLY A 82 22.90 -4.42 -4.58
N ASN A 83 22.09 -3.49 -4.09
CA ASN A 83 20.83 -3.08 -4.74
C ASN A 83 19.77 -4.17 -4.77
N ALA A 84 19.91 -5.21 -3.96
CA ALA A 84 18.90 -6.25 -3.86
C ALA A 84 17.70 -5.78 -3.03
N ASP A 85 16.52 -6.29 -3.36
CA ASP A 85 15.32 -5.94 -2.60
C ASP A 85 15.43 -6.44 -1.16
N ALA A 86 15.04 -5.58 -0.22
CA ALA A 86 14.86 -5.93 1.18
C ALA A 86 13.38 -5.87 1.53
N PRO A 87 12.90 -6.65 2.49
CA PRO A 87 11.51 -6.55 2.94
C PRO A 87 11.22 -5.17 3.50
N PHE A 88 10.05 -4.61 3.18
CA PHE A 88 9.59 -3.41 3.84
C PHE A 88 9.41 -3.66 5.32
N ARG A 89 9.43 -2.59 6.10
CA ARG A 89 8.97 -2.63 7.48
C ARG A 89 7.57 -2.05 7.51
N VAL A 90 6.65 -2.74 8.16
CA VAL A 90 5.25 -2.31 8.19
C VAL A 90 4.80 -2.23 9.64
N HIS A 91 4.26 -1.08 10.01
CA HIS A 91 3.66 -0.87 11.32
C HIS A 91 2.17 -0.54 11.17
N VAL A 92 1.37 -1.08 12.06
CA VAL A 92 -0.04 -0.71 12.20
C VAL A 92 -0.19 -0.08 13.57
N ASP A 93 -0.60 1.19 13.59
CA ASP A 93 -0.72 1.98 14.82
C ASP A 93 0.57 1.94 15.65
N GLY A 94 1.71 1.98 14.96
CA GLY A 94 3.02 2.03 15.60
C GLY A 94 3.60 0.68 16.03
N LYS A 95 2.92 -0.42 15.75
CA LYS A 95 3.38 -1.76 16.13
C LYS A 95 3.70 -2.57 14.87
N ASP A 96 4.65 -3.50 14.99
CA ASP A 96 4.98 -4.39 13.88
C ASP A 96 3.74 -5.13 13.41
N ALA A 97 3.55 -5.19 12.10
CA ALA A 97 2.40 -5.82 11.47
C ALA A 97 2.81 -7.05 10.68
N THR A 98 1.86 -7.97 10.53
CA THR A 98 2.01 -9.12 9.66
C THR A 98 1.68 -8.71 8.24
N PHE A 99 2.58 -8.99 7.30
CA PHE A 99 2.33 -8.70 5.90
C PHE A 99 3.06 -9.71 5.02
N THR A 100 2.63 -9.76 3.76
CA THR A 100 3.24 -10.59 2.73
C THR A 100 3.46 -9.75 1.48
N GLU A 101 4.61 -9.85 0.87
CA GLU A 101 4.83 -9.26 -0.44
C GLU A 101 4.34 -10.26 -1.47
N THR A 102 3.20 -9.98 -2.10
CA THR A 102 2.50 -10.93 -2.97
C THR A 102 2.95 -10.86 -4.41
N ALA A 103 3.55 -9.74 -4.82
CA ALA A 103 4.06 -9.58 -6.17
C ALA A 103 5.08 -8.47 -6.20
N ASN A 104 6.03 -8.57 -7.13
CA ASN A 104 6.93 -7.47 -7.43
C ASN A 104 7.39 -7.55 -8.87
N ASN A 105 7.75 -6.40 -9.42
CA ASN A 105 8.34 -6.29 -10.73
C ASN A 105 9.28 -5.09 -10.73
N LYS A 106 9.71 -4.63 -11.91
CA LYS A 106 10.69 -3.54 -12.01
C LYS A 106 10.13 -2.20 -11.54
N THR A 107 8.81 -2.02 -11.54
CA THR A 107 8.20 -0.71 -11.27
C THR A 107 7.35 -0.67 -10.02
N THR A 108 6.88 -1.81 -9.52
CA THR A 108 5.98 -1.85 -8.37
C THR A 108 6.28 -3.03 -7.46
N ARG A 109 5.87 -2.87 -6.20
CA ARG A 109 5.85 -3.94 -5.20
C ARG A 109 4.48 -3.95 -4.55
N THR A 110 3.91 -5.14 -4.41
CA THR A 110 2.55 -5.30 -3.88
C THR A 110 2.61 -5.99 -2.54
N LEU A 111 2.02 -5.36 -1.53
CA LEU A 111 1.97 -5.89 -0.18
C LEU A 111 0.55 -6.20 0.23
N SER A 112 0.36 -7.31 0.93
CA SER A 112 -0.88 -7.65 1.60
C SER A 112 -0.64 -7.53 3.10
N ILE A 113 -1.31 -6.57 3.74
CA ILE A 113 -1.04 -6.15 5.11
C ILE A 113 -2.27 -6.45 5.96
N GLN A 114 -2.07 -7.18 7.03
CA GLN A 114 -3.15 -7.49 7.97
C GLN A 114 -3.25 -6.40 9.03
N PHE A 115 -4.46 -6.02 9.39
CA PHE A 115 -4.68 -5.03 10.44
C PHE A 115 -5.87 -5.46 11.30
N ASN A 116 -5.83 -5.03 12.57
CA ASN A 116 -6.93 -5.31 13.49
C ASN A 116 -8.10 -4.33 13.26
N LYS A 117 -9.25 -4.68 13.82
CA LYS A 117 -10.50 -3.96 13.57
C LYS A 117 -10.48 -2.49 13.95
N ASP A 118 -9.59 -2.09 14.85
CA ASP A 118 -9.51 -0.71 15.32
C ASP A 118 -8.34 0.06 14.69
N ALA A 119 -7.70 -0.50 13.67
CA ALA A 119 -6.53 0.11 13.06
C ALA A 119 -6.85 1.44 12.41
N LYS A 120 -5.97 2.42 12.57
CA LYS A 120 -6.14 3.76 12.02
C LYS A 120 -5.05 4.17 11.06
N VAL A 121 -3.82 3.70 11.27
CA VAL A 121 -2.67 4.12 10.47
C VAL A 121 -1.79 2.93 10.16
N ILE A 122 -1.40 2.82 8.89
CA ILE A 122 -0.41 1.83 8.44
C ILE A 122 0.78 2.60 7.89
N ASP A 123 1.97 2.33 8.44
CA ASP A 123 3.23 2.90 7.95
C ASP A 123 3.97 1.82 7.17
N ILE A 124 4.32 2.12 5.92
CA ILE A 124 5.12 1.24 5.07
C ILE A 124 6.47 1.93 4.90
N ILE A 125 7.49 1.36 5.54
CA ILE A 125 8.79 2.00 5.71
C ILE A 125 9.81 1.34 4.81
N GLY A 126 10.41 2.14 3.93
CA GLY A 126 11.47 1.71 3.05
C GLY A 126 12.80 2.39 3.37
N SER A 127 13.68 2.41 2.38
CA SER A 127 14.98 3.05 2.51
C SER A 127 15.18 4.20 1.52
N THR A 128 14.39 4.24 0.44
CA THR A 128 14.53 5.26 -0.60
C THR A 128 13.18 5.71 -1.13
N SER A 129 13.15 6.97 -1.56
CA SER A 129 12.05 7.54 -2.33
C SER A 129 12.67 8.45 -3.38
N THR A 130 12.36 8.20 -4.65
CA THR A 130 12.98 8.93 -5.77
C THR A 130 12.00 9.82 -6.52
N VAL A 131 10.76 9.96 -6.03
CA VAL A 131 9.80 10.88 -6.65
C VAL A 131 10.29 12.32 -6.55
N GLN A 132 9.93 13.11 -7.55
CA GLN A 132 10.31 14.53 -7.63
C GLN A 132 9.39 15.42 -6.82
#